data_3637c40e8c6e313150a3018c8300799f
#
_entry.id   3637c40e8c6e313150a3018c8300799f
#
_cell.length_a   1.000
_cell.length_b   1.000
_cell.length_c   1.000
_cell.angle_alpha   90.00
_cell.angle_beta   90.00
_cell.angle_gamma   90.00
#
_symmetry.space_group_name_H-M   'P 1'
#
loop_
_entity.id
_entity.type
_entity.pdbx_description
1 polymer ?
#
loop_
_entity_poly.entity_id
_entity_poly.type
_entity_poly.pdbx_seq_one_letter_code
_entity_poly.pdbx_strand_id
1 'polypeptide(L)'
;MPLEEQGESSPLTRHPTRNVPEYGATDARMHISDDQENVSFLHIMIPCLAMWSVTFIASVDTTIVAMLLGNISSSFLAAERASWIGSTFLLSVCCTAPLYGRLSDLFGRKRSLLLAVSIFTLGTLWCATARTMDEFLVARALAGLGGGGLNTLTSVIMSGLVPLKSRGVFQGLANIVYGLGVGTGAPLGGVLNDTIGWRGAFYIQIPVLLLALMALTFCLEHDEAVHFGPGVSVWKRIIDVDMLGLLLFSFVPLTMLCALDMSSVRNLPLTNPSVLTLVAVSTKFLVWVLIV
;
A
#
# COMPACT_ATOMS: atom_id res chain seq x y z
N MET A 1 -46.25 -12.48 -76.44
CA MET A 1 -46.61 -11.13 -76.02
C MET A 1 -46.07 -11.03 -74.55
N PRO A 2 -44.87 -10.47 -74.31
CA PRO A 2 -44.25 -10.39 -72.97
C PRO A 2 -44.48 -9.00 -72.41
N LEU A 3 -44.75 -8.93 -71.12
CA LEU A 3 -44.81 -7.69 -70.36
C LEU A 3 -43.48 -7.52 -69.65
N GLU A 4 -42.81 -6.44 -69.98
CA GLU A 4 -41.63 -5.90 -69.25
C GLU A 4 -42.04 -5.39 -67.89
N GLU A 5 -41.37 -5.84 -66.87
CA GLU A 5 -41.33 -5.20 -65.53
C GLU A 5 -39.98 -4.48 -65.33
N GLN A 6 -40.03 -3.17 -65.44
CA GLN A 6 -38.94 -2.28 -65.15
C GLN A 6 -38.79 -2.17 -63.63
N GLY A 7 -37.77 -2.76 -63.11
CA GLY A 7 -37.29 -2.55 -61.67
C GLY A 7 -36.41 -1.33 -61.62
N GLU A 8 -36.90 -0.25 -61.07
CA GLU A 8 -36.25 1.02 -60.86
C GLU A 8 -35.32 0.90 -59.60
N SER A 9 -34.03 0.74 -59.86
CA SER A 9 -33.02 0.76 -58.81
C SER A 9 -32.63 2.20 -58.49
N SER A 10 -33.11 2.71 -57.37
CA SER A 10 -32.64 3.99 -56.78
C SER A 10 -31.15 3.96 -56.41
N PRO A 11 -30.36 4.98 -56.75
CA PRO A 11 -28.94 5.04 -56.42
C PRO A 11 -28.79 5.36 -54.93
N LEU A 12 -28.17 4.43 -54.18
CA LEU A 12 -27.68 4.66 -52.83
C LEU A 12 -26.74 5.86 -52.84
N THR A 13 -27.10 6.91 -52.15
CA THR A 13 -26.30 8.10 -51.88
C THR A 13 -24.98 7.69 -51.25
N ARG A 14 -23.90 7.75 -52.03
CA ARG A 14 -22.54 7.68 -51.52
C ARG A 14 -22.31 8.88 -50.62
N HIS A 15 -22.23 8.67 -49.30
CA HIS A 15 -21.64 9.64 -48.40
C HIS A 15 -20.18 9.90 -48.83
N PRO A 16 -19.76 11.16 -48.95
CA PRO A 16 -18.36 11.47 -49.24
C PRO A 16 -17.52 10.96 -48.07
N THR A 17 -16.68 9.97 -48.34
CA THR A 17 -15.62 9.57 -47.43
C THR A 17 -14.72 10.79 -47.21
N ARG A 18 -14.86 11.41 -46.08
CA ARG A 18 -13.99 12.48 -45.62
C ARG A 18 -12.59 11.87 -45.54
N ASN A 19 -11.74 12.22 -46.51
CA ASN A 19 -10.32 11.90 -46.47
C ASN A 19 -9.72 12.55 -45.23
N VAL A 20 -9.67 11.83 -44.13
CA VAL A 20 -8.85 12.17 -42.97
C VAL A 20 -7.43 11.87 -43.43
N PRO A 21 -6.52 12.84 -43.47
CA PRO A 21 -5.15 12.58 -43.86
C PRO A 21 -4.53 11.61 -42.85
N GLU A 22 -4.23 10.41 -43.32
CA GLU A 22 -3.62 9.30 -42.56
C GLU A 22 -2.18 9.65 -42.09
N TYR A 23 -1.69 10.82 -42.48
CA TYR A 23 -0.32 11.30 -42.17
C TYR A 23 -0.10 11.72 -40.71
N GLY A 24 -1.17 12.07 -39.97
CA GLY A 24 -1.04 12.49 -38.57
C GLY A 24 -1.05 11.35 -37.55
N ALA A 25 -1.60 10.19 -37.91
CA ALA A 25 -1.74 9.08 -36.98
C ALA A 25 -0.45 8.23 -36.85
N THR A 26 0.36 8.18 -37.90
CA THR A 26 1.63 7.45 -37.91
C THR A 26 2.71 8.24 -37.20
N ASP A 27 2.79 9.55 -37.42
CA ASP A 27 3.77 10.43 -36.77
C ASP A 27 3.47 10.59 -35.27
N ALA A 28 2.19 10.70 -34.88
CA ALA A 28 1.81 10.76 -33.48
C ALA A 28 2.12 9.44 -32.74
N ARG A 29 1.97 8.27 -33.38
CA ARG A 29 2.36 6.99 -32.80
C ARG A 29 3.87 6.79 -32.73
N MET A 30 4.60 7.32 -33.68
CA MET A 30 6.08 7.26 -33.71
C MET A 30 6.66 8.21 -32.66
N HIS A 31 6.14 9.42 -32.48
CA HIS A 31 6.56 10.34 -31.42
C HIS A 31 6.24 9.82 -30.01
N ILE A 32 5.09 9.14 -29.82
CA ILE A 32 4.76 8.55 -28.51
C ILE A 32 5.67 7.35 -28.17
N SER A 33 6.22 6.64 -29.15
CA SER A 33 7.15 5.54 -28.92
C SER A 33 8.59 6.00 -28.63
N ASP A 34 9.05 7.06 -29.27
CA ASP A 34 10.43 7.57 -29.12
C ASP A 34 10.66 8.36 -27.81
N ASP A 35 9.68 9.10 -27.33
CA ASP A 35 9.76 9.81 -26.04
C ASP A 35 9.75 8.87 -24.83
N GLN A 36 9.30 7.63 -24.98
CA GLN A 36 9.31 6.62 -23.90
C GLN A 36 10.62 5.82 -23.81
N GLU A 37 11.46 5.81 -24.81
CA GLU A 37 12.72 5.04 -24.80
C GLU A 37 13.92 5.77 -24.19
N ASN A 38 13.86 7.09 -24.02
CA ASN A 38 14.98 7.91 -23.53
C ASN A 38 14.93 8.28 -22.05
N VAL A 39 14.02 7.72 -21.24
CA VAL A 39 14.11 7.85 -19.78
C VAL A 39 15.34 7.05 -19.34
N SER A 40 16.40 7.76 -18.92
CA SER A 40 17.63 7.13 -18.48
C SER A 40 17.33 6.02 -17.49
N PHE A 41 17.73 4.77 -17.77
CA PHE A 41 17.50 3.59 -16.95
C PHE A 41 17.81 3.81 -15.45
N LEU A 42 18.82 4.64 -15.17
CA LEU A 42 19.19 5.05 -13.82
C LEU A 42 18.11 5.85 -13.10
N HIS A 43 17.37 6.73 -13.80
CA HIS A 43 16.27 7.50 -13.19
C HIS A 43 15.12 6.63 -12.72
N ILE A 44 14.91 5.48 -13.34
CA ILE A 44 13.89 4.50 -12.90
C ILE A 44 14.45 3.59 -11.81
N MET A 45 15.71 3.15 -11.94
CA MET A 45 16.30 2.15 -11.04
C MET A 45 16.52 2.66 -9.62
N ILE A 46 16.98 3.93 -9.45
CA ILE A 46 17.27 4.47 -8.11
C ILE A 46 15.99 4.54 -7.24
N PRO A 47 14.86 5.15 -7.69
CA PRO A 47 13.63 5.12 -6.90
C PRO A 47 13.07 3.70 -6.71
N CYS A 48 13.22 2.80 -7.69
CA CYS A 48 12.82 1.40 -7.52
C CYS A 48 13.62 0.70 -6.44
N LEU A 49 14.94 0.87 -6.41
CA LEU A 49 15.82 0.31 -5.38
C LEU A 49 15.47 0.86 -3.99
N ALA A 50 15.19 2.17 -3.88
CA ALA A 50 14.78 2.78 -2.64
C ALA A 50 13.42 2.21 -2.15
N MET A 51 12.45 2.04 -3.04
CA MET A 51 11.17 1.41 -2.73
C MET A 51 11.33 -0.06 -2.34
N TRP A 52 12.17 -0.82 -3.03
CA TRP A 52 12.45 -2.21 -2.69
C TRP A 52 13.16 -2.35 -1.34
N SER A 53 14.07 -1.44 -0.99
CA SER A 53 14.71 -1.46 0.33
C SER A 53 13.72 -1.19 1.46
N VAL A 54 12.78 -0.27 1.27
CA VAL A 54 11.69 -0.02 2.24
C VAL A 54 10.78 -1.25 2.37
N THR A 55 10.40 -1.86 1.25
CA THR A 55 9.57 -3.08 1.23
C THR A 55 10.29 -4.25 1.91
N PHE A 56 11.60 -4.40 1.68
CA PHE A 56 12.45 -5.40 2.33
C PHE A 56 12.43 -5.21 3.85
N ILE A 57 12.73 -3.99 4.34
CA ILE A 57 12.75 -3.72 5.79
C ILE A 57 11.35 -3.92 6.41
N ALA A 58 10.28 -3.50 5.75
CA ALA A 58 8.93 -3.71 6.27
C ALA A 58 8.56 -5.19 6.39
N SER A 59 9.01 -6.03 5.44
CA SER A 59 8.80 -7.48 5.49
C SER A 59 9.69 -8.16 6.55
N VAL A 60 10.94 -7.73 6.67
CA VAL A 60 11.87 -8.17 7.73
C VAL A 60 11.32 -7.82 9.11
N ASP A 61 10.82 -6.58 9.32
CA ASP A 61 10.23 -6.15 10.59
C ASP A 61 9.10 -7.07 11.05
N THR A 62 8.21 -7.46 10.13
CA THR A 62 7.09 -8.34 10.44
C THR A 62 7.54 -9.70 10.98
N THR A 63 8.56 -10.30 10.38
CA THR A 63 9.06 -11.64 10.75
C THR A 63 10.03 -11.62 11.91
N ILE A 64 10.86 -10.58 12.04
CA ILE A 64 11.71 -10.34 13.23
C ILE A 64 10.83 -10.26 14.47
N VAL A 65 9.77 -9.46 14.44
CA VAL A 65 8.88 -9.29 15.59
C VAL A 65 8.14 -10.58 15.92
N ALA A 66 7.71 -11.35 14.93
CA ALA A 66 7.10 -12.66 15.16
C ALA A 66 8.05 -13.62 15.89
N MET A 67 9.35 -13.61 15.54
CA MET A 67 10.38 -14.40 16.23
C MET A 67 10.67 -13.90 17.64
N LEU A 68 10.64 -12.58 17.84
CA LEU A 68 10.98 -11.94 19.12
C LEU A 68 9.81 -11.80 20.10
N LEU A 69 8.60 -12.25 19.75
CA LEU A 69 7.40 -12.12 20.58
C LEU A 69 7.61 -12.56 22.03
N GLY A 70 8.23 -13.74 22.23
CA GLY A 70 8.51 -14.29 23.55
C GLY A 70 9.49 -13.43 24.33
N ASN A 71 10.58 -13.00 23.69
CA ASN A 71 11.65 -12.21 24.37
C ASN A 71 11.16 -10.80 24.70
N ILE A 72 10.37 -10.17 23.83
CA ILE A 72 9.79 -8.86 24.08
C ILE A 72 8.77 -8.94 25.24
N SER A 73 7.83 -9.88 25.18
CA SER A 73 6.79 -9.99 26.20
C SER A 73 7.35 -10.38 27.57
N SER A 74 8.35 -11.24 27.63
CA SER A 74 9.03 -11.61 28.88
C SER A 74 9.83 -10.45 29.47
N SER A 75 10.47 -9.61 28.64
CA SER A 75 11.21 -8.43 29.10
C SER A 75 10.32 -7.38 29.78
N PHE A 76 9.05 -7.32 29.42
CA PHE A 76 8.04 -6.45 30.03
C PHE A 76 7.19 -7.17 31.10
N LEU A 77 7.47 -8.44 31.43
CA LEU A 77 6.67 -9.27 32.36
C LEU A 77 5.18 -9.33 31.98
N ALA A 78 4.90 -9.32 30.68
CA ALA A 78 3.55 -9.24 30.11
C ALA A 78 3.29 -10.33 29.05
N ALA A 79 3.64 -11.59 29.38
CA ALA A 79 3.53 -12.73 28.45
C ALA A 79 2.11 -12.92 27.88
N GLU A 80 1.08 -12.62 28.68
CA GLU A 80 -0.33 -12.70 28.27
C GLU A 80 -0.69 -11.74 27.12
N ARG A 81 0.09 -10.69 26.95
CA ARG A 81 -0.13 -9.67 25.89
C ARG A 81 0.75 -9.87 24.65
N ALA A 82 1.49 -10.97 24.56
CA ALA A 82 2.40 -11.23 23.43
C ALA A 82 1.68 -11.21 22.07
N SER A 83 0.49 -11.79 21.99
CA SER A 83 -0.33 -11.81 20.76
C SER A 83 -0.69 -10.41 20.25
N TRP A 84 -0.89 -9.43 21.16
CA TRP A 84 -1.20 -8.06 20.79
C TRP A 84 -0.10 -7.34 20.03
N ILE A 85 1.16 -7.75 20.20
CA ILE A 85 2.32 -7.15 19.49
C ILE A 85 2.16 -7.26 17.97
N GLY A 86 1.80 -8.45 17.49
CA GLY A 86 1.55 -8.69 16.08
C GLY A 86 0.21 -8.15 15.61
N SER A 87 -0.86 -8.42 16.38
CA SER A 87 -2.23 -8.03 16.03
C SER A 87 -2.39 -6.52 15.89
N THR A 88 -1.80 -5.72 16.78
CA THR A 88 -1.87 -4.26 16.73
C THR A 88 -1.24 -3.70 15.46
N PHE A 89 -0.09 -4.23 15.06
CA PHE A 89 0.57 -3.83 13.81
C PHE A 89 -0.28 -4.18 12.58
N LEU A 90 -0.70 -5.45 12.47
CA LEU A 90 -1.49 -5.91 11.33
C LEU A 90 -2.84 -5.18 11.22
N LEU A 91 -3.48 -4.93 12.36
CA LEU A 91 -4.72 -4.15 12.42
C LEU A 91 -4.53 -2.75 11.84
N SER A 92 -3.48 -2.06 12.30
CA SER A 92 -3.15 -0.71 11.80
C SER A 92 -2.84 -0.72 10.30
N VAL A 93 -2.10 -1.72 9.80
CA VAL A 93 -1.83 -1.91 8.37
C VAL A 93 -3.13 -2.09 7.58
N CYS A 94 -4.01 -2.97 8.02
CA CYS A 94 -5.29 -3.23 7.33
C CYS A 94 -6.20 -1.99 7.30
N CYS A 95 -6.26 -1.24 8.41
CA CYS A 95 -7.07 -0.03 8.48
C CYS A 95 -6.54 1.10 7.60
N THR A 96 -5.23 1.22 7.42
CA THR A 96 -4.63 2.36 6.73
C THR A 96 -4.31 2.12 5.27
N ALA A 97 -4.17 0.89 4.82
CA ALA A 97 -3.90 0.56 3.42
C ALA A 97 -4.87 1.23 2.42
N PRO A 98 -6.20 1.17 2.59
CA PRO A 98 -7.13 1.85 1.68
C PRO A 98 -7.07 3.37 1.78
N LEU A 99 -6.77 3.91 2.98
CA LEU A 99 -6.60 5.36 3.18
C LEU A 99 -5.43 5.91 2.37
N TYR A 100 -4.30 5.20 2.32
CA TYR A 100 -3.15 5.64 1.54
C TYR A 100 -3.39 5.62 0.03
N GLY A 101 -4.22 4.72 -0.48
CA GLY A 101 -4.66 4.77 -1.88
C GLY A 101 -5.27 6.12 -2.21
N ARG A 102 -6.27 6.55 -1.45
CA ARG A 102 -6.93 7.85 -1.63
C ARG A 102 -6.06 9.05 -1.28
N LEU A 103 -5.22 8.92 -0.25
CA LEU A 103 -4.28 9.96 0.13
C LEU A 103 -3.31 10.27 -1.00
N SER A 104 -2.87 9.24 -1.75
CA SER A 104 -2.01 9.40 -2.92
C SER A 104 -2.69 10.17 -4.06
N ASP A 105 -4.00 9.99 -4.24
CA ASP A 105 -4.77 10.71 -5.24
C ASP A 105 -4.97 12.20 -4.88
N LEU A 106 -5.07 12.50 -3.56
CA LEU A 106 -5.29 13.85 -3.04
C LEU A 106 -4.02 14.70 -2.96
N PHE A 107 -2.98 14.15 -2.38
CA PHE A 107 -1.73 14.88 -2.04
C PHE A 107 -0.57 14.58 -3.00
N GLY A 108 -0.76 13.62 -3.91
CA GLY A 108 0.27 13.12 -4.80
C GLY A 108 1.02 11.91 -4.21
N ARG A 109 1.49 11.07 -5.10
CA ARG A 109 2.09 9.76 -4.78
C ARG A 109 3.36 9.89 -3.96
N LYS A 110 4.27 10.80 -4.36
CA LYS A 110 5.54 11.04 -3.65
C LYS A 110 5.32 11.45 -2.20
N ARG A 111 4.48 12.48 -1.97
CA ARG A 111 4.25 13.01 -0.62
C ARG A 111 3.63 11.96 0.30
N SER A 112 2.68 11.20 -0.21
CA SER A 112 2.02 10.13 0.54
C SER A 112 3.00 9.00 0.90
N LEU A 113 3.92 8.62 -0.01
CA LEU A 113 4.95 7.62 0.28
C LEU A 113 5.94 8.13 1.32
N LEU A 114 6.44 9.37 1.19
CA LEU A 114 7.37 9.95 2.16
C LEU A 114 6.74 10.03 3.57
N LEU A 115 5.45 10.39 3.64
CA LEU A 115 4.70 10.38 4.90
C LEU A 115 4.62 8.97 5.49
N ALA A 116 4.30 7.95 4.67
CA ALA A 116 4.22 6.56 5.12
C ALA A 116 5.56 6.05 5.65
N VAL A 117 6.67 6.28 4.91
CA VAL A 117 8.03 5.89 5.32
C VAL A 117 8.43 6.62 6.61
N SER A 118 8.11 7.92 6.73
CA SER A 118 8.42 8.70 7.93
C SER A 118 7.68 8.18 9.15
N ILE A 119 6.38 7.89 9.05
CA ILE A 119 5.58 7.34 10.14
C ILE A 119 6.10 5.95 10.53
N PHE A 120 6.42 5.09 9.55
CA PHE A 120 6.98 3.78 9.80
C PHE A 120 8.32 3.86 10.53
N THR A 121 9.22 4.76 10.10
CA THR A 121 10.53 4.99 10.73
C THR A 121 10.39 5.49 12.17
N LEU A 122 9.49 6.45 12.40
CA LEU A 122 9.20 6.96 13.75
C LEU A 122 8.62 5.87 14.65
N GLY A 123 7.69 5.06 14.15
CA GLY A 123 7.12 3.94 14.88
C GLY A 123 8.18 2.89 15.25
N THR A 124 9.05 2.53 14.30
CA THR A 124 10.16 1.58 14.51
C THR A 124 11.17 2.13 15.55
N LEU A 125 11.50 3.42 15.47
CA LEU A 125 12.37 4.08 16.46
C LEU A 125 11.72 4.07 17.85
N TRP A 126 10.43 4.34 17.93
CA TRP A 126 9.71 4.30 19.21
C TRP A 126 9.64 2.87 19.78
N CYS A 127 9.46 1.84 18.94
CA CYS A 127 9.56 0.44 19.37
C CYS A 127 10.91 0.12 20.01
N ALA A 128 12.03 0.64 19.44
CA ALA A 128 13.37 0.45 19.99
C ALA A 128 13.57 1.09 21.36
N THR A 129 12.89 2.22 21.64
CA THR A 129 13.04 3.03 22.86
C THR A 129 11.97 2.76 23.93
N ALA A 130 10.93 1.98 23.61
CA ALA A 130 9.82 1.72 24.50
C ALA A 130 10.25 1.10 25.84
N ARG A 131 9.68 1.59 26.93
CA ARG A 131 9.98 1.18 28.30
C ARG A 131 8.90 0.30 28.92
N THR A 132 7.67 0.44 28.45
CA THR A 132 6.51 -0.32 28.91
C THR A 132 5.86 -1.09 27.74
N MET A 133 5.11 -2.13 28.08
CA MET A 133 4.37 -2.91 27.08
C MET A 133 3.33 -2.05 26.33
N ASP A 134 2.67 -1.13 27.03
CA ASP A 134 1.67 -0.25 26.45
C ASP A 134 2.31 0.74 25.46
N GLU A 135 3.45 1.34 25.79
CA GLU A 135 4.23 2.17 24.87
C GLU A 135 4.65 1.38 23.62
N PHE A 136 5.10 0.14 23.81
CA PHE A 136 5.49 -0.73 22.70
C PHE A 136 4.32 -1.03 21.77
N LEU A 137 3.14 -1.34 22.31
CA LEU A 137 1.91 -1.57 21.52
C LEU A 137 1.49 -0.33 20.73
N VAL A 138 1.53 0.86 21.35
CA VAL A 138 1.25 2.13 20.65
C VAL A 138 2.28 2.38 19.55
N ALA A 139 3.56 2.12 19.81
CA ALA A 139 4.61 2.25 18.80
C ALA A 139 4.42 1.27 17.63
N ARG A 140 3.96 0.03 17.90
CA ARG A 140 3.58 -0.96 16.88
C ARG A 140 2.37 -0.51 16.06
N ALA A 141 1.36 0.10 16.71
CA ALA A 141 0.25 0.71 15.99
C ALA A 141 0.74 1.82 15.04
N LEU A 142 1.61 2.72 15.53
CA LEU A 142 2.18 3.79 14.71
C LEU A 142 3.00 3.23 13.53
N ALA A 143 3.86 2.24 13.77
CA ALA A 143 4.59 1.56 12.70
C ALA A 143 3.63 0.93 11.68
N GLY A 144 2.54 0.29 12.13
CA GLY A 144 1.51 -0.26 11.27
C GLY A 144 0.79 0.79 10.43
N LEU A 145 0.52 1.99 10.99
CA LEU A 145 -0.03 3.11 10.22
C LEU A 145 0.85 3.45 9.01
N GLY A 146 2.18 3.52 9.19
CA GLY A 146 3.11 3.70 8.07
C GLY A 146 3.16 2.49 7.14
N GLY A 147 3.24 1.28 7.72
CA GLY A 147 3.36 0.01 7.00
C GLY A 147 2.25 -0.25 5.97
N GLY A 148 1.00 0.15 6.28
CA GLY A 148 -0.13 0.06 5.36
C GLY A 148 0.07 0.88 4.07
N GLY A 149 0.73 2.04 4.18
CA GLY A 149 1.08 2.88 3.03
C GLY A 149 2.23 2.32 2.20
N LEU A 150 3.22 1.68 2.84
CA LEU A 150 4.43 1.22 2.15
C LEU A 150 4.13 0.25 1.01
N ASN A 151 3.41 -0.82 1.28
CA ASN A 151 3.08 -1.83 0.27
C ASN A 151 2.16 -1.29 -0.82
N THR A 152 1.12 -0.55 -0.43
CA THR A 152 0.13 0.01 -1.36
C THR A 152 0.76 1.03 -2.29
N LEU A 153 1.46 2.04 -1.74
CA LEU A 153 2.03 3.14 -2.50
C LEU A 153 3.22 2.71 -3.35
N THR A 154 4.07 1.81 -2.84
CA THR A 154 5.20 1.25 -3.62
C THR A 154 4.70 0.57 -4.88
N SER A 155 3.66 -0.25 -4.79
CA SER A 155 3.07 -0.93 -5.94
C SER A 155 2.45 0.07 -6.94
N VAL A 156 1.71 1.08 -6.45
CA VAL A 156 1.07 2.10 -7.29
C VAL A 156 2.12 2.96 -7.99
N ILE A 157 3.13 3.45 -7.27
CA ILE A 157 4.18 4.31 -7.82
C ILE A 157 5.02 3.54 -8.84
N MET A 158 5.43 2.32 -8.51
CA MET A 158 6.21 1.46 -9.41
C MET A 158 5.45 1.19 -10.71
N SER A 159 4.14 0.93 -10.64
CA SER A 159 3.33 0.74 -11.85
C SER A 159 3.19 1.99 -12.71
N GLY A 160 3.37 3.18 -12.14
CA GLY A 160 3.38 4.47 -12.85
C GLY A 160 4.74 4.82 -13.47
N LEU A 161 5.85 4.48 -12.77
CA LEU A 161 7.21 4.79 -13.20
C LEU A 161 7.70 3.88 -14.33
N VAL A 162 7.26 2.62 -14.34
CA VAL A 162 7.79 1.59 -15.25
C VAL A 162 6.91 1.46 -16.48
N PRO A 163 7.51 1.40 -17.72
CA PRO A 163 6.78 1.16 -18.95
C PRO A 163 5.92 -0.09 -18.88
N LEU A 164 4.75 -0.06 -19.52
CA LEU A 164 3.74 -1.12 -19.45
C LEU A 164 4.30 -2.53 -19.74
N LYS A 165 5.23 -2.62 -20.71
CA LYS A 165 5.91 -3.86 -21.10
C LYS A 165 6.75 -4.50 -19.98
N SER A 166 7.32 -3.70 -19.08
CA SER A 166 8.24 -4.14 -18.03
C SER A 166 7.60 -4.21 -16.64
N ARG A 167 6.37 -3.71 -16.46
CA ARG A 167 5.67 -3.69 -15.15
C ARG A 167 5.66 -5.04 -14.43
N GLY A 168 5.38 -6.11 -15.18
CA GLY A 168 5.33 -7.46 -14.59
C GLY A 168 6.67 -7.91 -14.00
N VAL A 169 7.78 -7.59 -14.68
CA VAL A 169 9.12 -7.92 -14.22
C VAL A 169 9.46 -7.15 -12.94
N PHE A 170 9.23 -5.83 -12.90
CA PHE A 170 9.53 -5.01 -11.74
C PHE A 170 8.64 -5.38 -10.53
N GLN A 171 7.36 -5.68 -10.76
CA GLN A 171 6.47 -6.15 -9.71
C GLN A 171 6.87 -7.55 -9.20
N GLY A 172 7.31 -8.43 -10.11
CA GLY A 172 7.88 -9.74 -9.76
C GLY A 172 9.14 -9.61 -8.88
N LEU A 173 10.05 -8.69 -9.25
CA LEU A 173 11.22 -8.38 -8.43
C LEU A 173 10.84 -7.85 -7.05
N ALA A 174 9.86 -6.95 -6.95
CA ALA A 174 9.35 -6.45 -5.67
C ALA A 174 8.84 -7.58 -4.78
N ASN A 175 8.11 -8.54 -5.35
CA ASN A 175 7.62 -9.71 -4.62
C ASN A 175 8.76 -10.64 -4.18
N ILE A 176 9.82 -10.81 -4.99
CA ILE A 176 11.01 -11.56 -4.61
C ILE A 176 11.71 -10.88 -3.43
N VAL A 177 11.90 -9.56 -3.49
CA VAL A 177 12.52 -8.78 -2.41
C VAL A 177 11.68 -8.88 -1.12
N TYR A 178 10.36 -8.79 -1.22
CA TYR A 178 9.45 -9.01 -0.10
C TYR A 178 9.61 -10.43 0.49
N GLY A 179 9.61 -11.45 -0.35
CA GLY A 179 9.78 -12.84 0.06
C GLY A 179 11.14 -13.12 0.72
N LEU A 180 12.22 -12.51 0.19
CA LEU A 180 13.55 -12.56 0.81
C LEU A 180 13.53 -11.90 2.20
N GLY A 181 12.85 -10.75 2.35
CA GLY A 181 12.71 -10.10 3.65
C GLY A 181 11.98 -10.98 4.66
N VAL A 182 10.85 -11.58 4.26
CA VAL A 182 10.11 -12.54 5.10
C VAL A 182 10.98 -13.74 5.48
N GLY A 183 11.71 -14.32 4.52
CA GLY A 183 12.54 -15.50 4.74
C GLY A 183 13.77 -15.24 5.62
N THR A 184 14.39 -14.07 5.50
CA THR A 184 15.59 -13.71 6.25
C THR A 184 15.30 -13.08 7.61
N GLY A 185 14.09 -12.52 7.84
CA GLY A 185 13.77 -11.81 9.07
C GLY A 185 13.80 -12.68 10.31
N ALA A 186 13.31 -13.92 10.25
CA ALA A 186 13.32 -14.81 11.41
C ALA A 186 14.76 -15.23 11.82
N PRO A 187 15.64 -15.70 10.91
CA PRO A 187 17.05 -15.96 11.24
C PRO A 187 17.78 -14.72 11.75
N LEU A 188 17.59 -13.56 11.10
CA LEU A 188 18.19 -12.30 11.55
C LEU A 188 17.70 -11.92 12.94
N GLY A 189 16.41 -12.08 13.23
CA GLY A 189 15.84 -11.79 14.55
C GLY A 189 16.47 -12.63 15.65
N GLY A 190 16.71 -13.92 15.43
CA GLY A 190 17.40 -14.79 16.37
C GLY A 190 18.83 -14.33 16.63
N VAL A 191 19.64 -14.16 15.58
CA VAL A 191 21.04 -13.72 15.70
C VAL A 191 21.16 -12.35 16.38
N LEU A 192 20.30 -11.38 15.98
CA LEU A 192 20.31 -10.04 16.58
C LEU A 192 19.90 -10.07 18.05
N ASN A 193 18.93 -10.89 18.42
CA ASN A 193 18.52 -11.04 19.80
C ASN A 193 19.68 -11.57 20.69
N ASP A 194 20.42 -12.55 20.19
CA ASP A 194 21.50 -13.18 20.95
C ASP A 194 22.75 -12.30 21.06
N THR A 195 22.96 -11.39 20.10
CA THR A 195 24.15 -10.51 20.06
C THR A 195 23.94 -9.15 20.72
N ILE A 196 22.87 -8.45 20.34
CA ILE A 196 22.60 -7.03 20.74
C ILE A 196 21.23 -6.86 21.42
N GLY A 197 20.51 -7.95 21.62
CA GLY A 197 19.18 -7.95 22.21
C GLY A 197 18.08 -7.49 21.24
N TRP A 198 16.82 -7.74 21.61
CA TRP A 198 15.66 -7.47 20.76
C TRP A 198 15.51 -5.98 20.34
N ARG A 199 15.93 -5.03 21.18
CA ARG A 199 15.92 -3.60 20.83
C ARG A 199 16.87 -3.27 19.69
N GLY A 200 18.02 -3.94 19.62
CA GLY A 200 19.01 -3.78 18.56
C GLY A 200 18.44 -4.13 17.18
N ALA A 201 17.53 -5.08 17.12
CA ALA A 201 16.87 -5.47 15.88
C ALA A 201 16.05 -4.32 15.25
N PHE A 202 15.48 -3.43 16.07
CA PHE A 202 14.79 -2.23 15.57
C PHE A 202 15.79 -1.11 15.22
N TYR A 203 16.85 -0.91 16.04
CA TYR A 203 17.85 0.14 15.76
C TYR A 203 18.56 -0.08 14.41
N ILE A 204 18.83 -1.32 14.02
CA ILE A 204 19.52 -1.64 12.76
C ILE A 204 18.69 -1.30 11.53
N GLN A 205 17.36 -1.28 11.65
CA GLN A 205 16.45 -0.92 10.55
C GLN A 205 16.45 0.59 10.27
N ILE A 206 16.68 1.43 11.27
CA ILE A 206 16.57 2.89 11.18
C ILE A 206 17.52 3.50 10.14
N PRO A 207 18.82 3.18 10.09
CA PRO A 207 19.73 3.73 9.10
C PRO A 207 19.28 3.43 7.66
N VAL A 208 18.79 2.21 7.41
CA VAL A 208 18.33 1.80 6.08
C VAL A 208 17.07 2.57 5.69
N LEU A 209 16.12 2.73 6.62
CA LEU A 209 14.90 3.52 6.39
C LEU A 209 15.21 5.00 6.14
N LEU A 210 16.17 5.58 6.86
CA LEU A 210 16.60 6.97 6.65
C LEU A 210 17.28 7.15 5.28
N LEU A 211 18.15 6.21 4.88
CA LEU A 211 18.78 6.22 3.56
C LEU A 211 17.73 6.10 2.45
N ALA A 212 16.76 5.20 2.62
CA ALA A 212 15.66 5.05 1.67
C ALA A 212 14.79 6.31 1.61
N LEU A 213 14.48 6.93 2.76
CA LEU A 213 13.74 8.18 2.84
C LEU A 213 14.46 9.30 2.10
N MET A 214 15.78 9.45 2.29
CA MET A 214 16.60 10.41 1.56
C MET A 214 16.58 10.12 0.05
N ALA A 215 16.82 8.89 -0.36
CA ALA A 215 16.80 8.50 -1.76
C ALA A 215 15.44 8.81 -2.42
N LEU A 216 14.33 8.47 -1.77
CA LEU A 216 12.99 8.77 -2.26
C LEU A 216 12.71 10.28 -2.35
N THR A 217 13.22 11.06 -1.40
CA THR A 217 13.04 12.52 -1.41
C THR A 217 13.71 13.18 -2.59
N PHE A 218 14.94 12.75 -2.93
CA PHE A 218 15.74 13.38 -4.00
C PHE A 218 15.49 12.77 -5.38
N CYS A 219 15.23 11.45 -5.46
CA CYS A 219 15.17 10.75 -6.74
C CYS A 219 13.75 10.59 -7.30
N LEU A 220 12.71 10.73 -6.48
CA LEU A 220 11.33 10.69 -6.97
C LEU A 220 10.93 12.09 -7.42
N GLU A 221 10.47 12.23 -8.66
CA GLU A 221 9.94 13.48 -9.17
C GLU A 221 8.59 13.83 -8.51
N HIS A 222 8.26 15.13 -8.49
CA HIS A 222 6.97 15.57 -7.94
C HIS A 222 5.86 15.21 -8.91
N ASP A 223 5.08 14.18 -8.58
CA ASP A 223 3.79 13.95 -9.22
C ASP A 223 2.76 14.95 -8.69
N GLU A 224 2.18 15.74 -9.58
CA GLU A 224 1.01 16.54 -9.24
C GLU A 224 -0.18 15.61 -8.94
N ALA A 225 -1.05 16.02 -8.02
CA ALA A 225 -2.26 15.27 -7.68
C ALA A 225 -3.10 15.01 -8.95
N VAL A 226 -3.26 13.74 -9.31
CA VAL A 226 -3.76 13.28 -10.61
C VAL A 226 -5.19 13.75 -10.92
N HIS A 227 -5.99 14.07 -9.90
CA HIS A 227 -7.43 14.31 -10.07
C HIS A 227 -7.88 15.77 -9.93
N PHE A 228 -7.00 16.69 -9.55
CA PHE A 228 -7.40 18.07 -9.30
C PHE A 228 -6.45 19.04 -9.97
N GLY A 229 -6.99 19.88 -10.85
CA GLY A 229 -6.23 20.92 -11.53
C GLY A 229 -5.58 21.92 -10.55
N PRO A 230 -4.56 22.69 -11.00
CA PRO A 230 -3.91 23.68 -10.18
C PRO A 230 -4.91 24.74 -9.68
N GLY A 231 -4.95 24.95 -8.35
CA GLY A 231 -5.80 25.97 -7.72
C GLY A 231 -7.01 25.46 -6.93
N VAL A 232 -7.29 24.15 -6.90
CA VAL A 232 -8.39 23.61 -6.08
C VAL A 232 -7.97 23.55 -4.61
N SER A 233 -8.75 24.18 -3.72
CA SER A 233 -8.52 24.17 -2.28
C SER A 233 -8.48 22.75 -1.72
N VAL A 234 -7.55 22.49 -0.78
CA VAL A 234 -7.39 21.20 -0.08
C VAL A 234 -8.70 20.75 0.59
N TRP A 235 -9.46 21.69 1.15
CA TRP A 235 -10.77 21.40 1.76
C TRP A 235 -11.77 20.82 0.76
N LYS A 236 -11.82 21.37 -0.46
CA LYS A 236 -12.71 20.88 -1.50
C LYS A 236 -12.30 19.47 -1.96
N ARG A 237 -10.99 19.20 -2.03
CA ARG A 237 -10.45 17.86 -2.33
C ARG A 237 -10.84 16.81 -1.29
N ILE A 238 -10.82 17.19 0.00
CA ILE A 238 -11.19 16.28 1.11
C ILE A 238 -12.69 15.98 1.11
N ILE A 239 -13.53 16.96 0.76
CA ILE A 239 -14.99 16.80 0.73
C ILE A 239 -15.44 15.94 -0.45
N ASP A 240 -14.80 16.09 -1.61
CA ASP A 240 -15.11 15.33 -2.84
C ASP A 240 -14.68 13.85 -2.74
N VAL A 241 -13.80 13.51 -1.80
CA VAL A 241 -13.45 12.13 -1.48
C VAL A 241 -14.34 11.64 -0.35
N ASP A 242 -15.00 10.52 -0.55
CA ASP A 242 -15.81 9.86 0.47
C ASP A 242 -14.94 9.34 1.63
N MET A 243 -14.44 10.29 2.46
CA MET A 243 -13.65 9.98 3.65
C MET A 243 -14.43 9.17 4.67
N LEU A 244 -15.77 9.35 4.69
CA LEU A 244 -16.65 8.60 5.58
C LEU A 244 -16.69 7.12 5.18
N GLY A 245 -16.86 6.81 3.89
CA GLY A 245 -16.83 5.45 3.38
C GLY A 245 -15.49 4.75 3.64
N LEU A 246 -14.37 5.48 3.49
CA LEU A 246 -13.03 4.95 3.81
C LEU A 246 -12.84 4.64 5.30
N LEU A 247 -13.29 5.54 6.19
CA LEU A 247 -13.26 5.31 7.63
C LEU A 247 -14.12 4.10 8.00
N LEU A 248 -15.31 4.01 7.45
CA LEU A 248 -16.21 2.87 7.66
C LEU A 248 -15.60 1.56 7.14
N PHE A 249 -14.96 1.60 5.96
CA PHE A 249 -14.22 0.44 5.43
C PHE A 249 -13.09 -0.01 6.37
N SER A 250 -12.37 0.93 6.99
CA SER A 250 -11.32 0.64 7.97
C SER A 250 -11.88 0.03 9.28
N PHE A 251 -13.14 0.28 9.60
CA PHE A 251 -13.81 -0.32 10.76
C PHE A 251 -14.08 -1.82 10.60
N VAL A 252 -14.21 -2.33 9.38
CA VAL A 252 -14.48 -3.75 9.11
C VAL A 252 -13.37 -4.67 9.67
N PRO A 253 -12.09 -4.49 9.31
CA PRO A 253 -11.01 -5.31 9.86
C PRO A 253 -10.83 -5.09 11.36
N LEU A 254 -11.08 -3.89 11.89
CA LEU A 254 -11.01 -3.58 13.30
C LEU A 254 -12.02 -4.42 14.11
N THR A 255 -13.29 -4.40 13.72
CA THR A 255 -14.35 -5.15 14.42
C THR A 255 -14.17 -6.66 14.28
N MET A 256 -13.70 -7.12 13.11
CA MET A 256 -13.41 -8.53 12.89
C MET A 256 -12.26 -9.04 13.77
N LEU A 257 -11.15 -8.28 13.87
CA LEU A 257 -10.03 -8.65 14.73
C LEU A 257 -10.39 -8.57 16.22
N CYS A 258 -11.14 -7.56 16.64
CA CYS A 258 -11.67 -7.51 18.03
C CYS A 258 -12.54 -8.73 18.37
N ALA A 259 -13.36 -9.19 17.42
CA ALA A 259 -14.19 -10.38 17.63
C ALA A 259 -13.33 -11.65 17.78
N LEU A 260 -12.30 -11.79 16.93
CA LEU A 260 -11.37 -12.92 17.00
C LEU A 260 -10.53 -12.90 18.29
N ASP A 261 -10.10 -11.72 18.74
CA ASP A 261 -9.34 -11.56 19.97
C ASP A 261 -10.19 -11.92 21.20
N MET A 262 -11.43 -11.44 21.26
CA MET A 262 -12.35 -11.83 22.34
C MET A 262 -12.59 -13.35 22.38
N SER A 263 -12.65 -14.00 21.23
CA SER A 263 -12.81 -15.45 21.15
C SER A 263 -11.53 -16.18 21.57
N SER A 264 -10.37 -15.74 21.10
CA SER A 264 -9.09 -16.43 21.30
C SER A 264 -8.46 -16.16 22.68
N VAL A 265 -8.37 -14.89 23.10
CA VAL A 265 -7.66 -14.48 24.31
C VAL A 265 -8.53 -14.65 25.56
N ARG A 266 -9.83 -14.37 25.45
CA ARG A 266 -10.77 -14.51 26.58
C ARG A 266 -11.45 -15.87 26.64
N ASN A 267 -11.09 -16.81 25.75
CA ASN A 267 -11.70 -18.16 25.65
C ASN A 267 -13.23 -18.12 25.58
N LEU A 268 -13.79 -17.06 25.01
CA LEU A 268 -15.24 -16.96 24.81
C LEU A 268 -15.64 -17.82 23.59
N PRO A 269 -16.64 -18.68 23.68
CA PRO A 269 -17.11 -19.45 22.54
C PRO A 269 -17.60 -18.50 21.44
N LEU A 270 -17.41 -18.86 20.18
CA LEU A 270 -17.89 -18.09 19.02
C LEU A 270 -19.40 -17.84 19.05
N THR A 271 -20.15 -18.67 19.82
CA THR A 271 -21.59 -18.54 20.07
C THR A 271 -21.92 -17.46 21.09
N ASN A 272 -20.93 -16.87 21.76
CA ASN A 272 -21.18 -15.82 22.74
C ASN A 272 -21.82 -14.60 22.04
N PRO A 273 -22.89 -14.01 22.57
CA PRO A 273 -23.63 -12.93 21.95
C PRO A 273 -22.75 -11.71 21.65
N SER A 274 -21.74 -11.43 22.47
CA SER A 274 -20.79 -10.31 22.23
C SER A 274 -19.91 -10.52 20.99
N VAL A 275 -19.42 -11.75 20.78
CA VAL A 275 -18.62 -12.12 19.61
C VAL A 275 -19.50 -12.12 18.35
N LEU A 276 -20.69 -12.69 18.47
CA LEU A 276 -21.66 -12.79 17.37
C LEU A 276 -22.13 -11.39 16.91
N THR A 277 -22.37 -10.47 17.85
CA THR A 277 -22.73 -9.07 17.50
C THR A 277 -21.62 -8.35 16.79
N LEU A 278 -20.35 -8.51 17.19
CA LEU A 278 -19.20 -7.90 16.50
C LEU A 278 -19.03 -8.45 15.09
N VAL A 279 -19.16 -9.75 14.90
CA VAL A 279 -19.11 -10.40 13.57
C VAL A 279 -20.29 -9.93 12.71
N ALA A 280 -21.49 -9.87 13.25
CA ALA A 280 -22.67 -9.40 12.53
C ALA A 280 -22.58 -7.91 12.15
N VAL A 281 -22.01 -7.08 13.00
CA VAL A 281 -21.74 -5.66 12.69
C VAL A 281 -20.71 -5.57 11.57
N SER A 282 -19.61 -6.31 11.66
CA SER A 282 -18.57 -6.35 10.64
C SER A 282 -19.12 -6.77 9.27
N THR A 283 -19.91 -7.84 9.22
CA THR A 283 -20.52 -8.32 7.96
C THR A 283 -21.55 -7.36 7.40
N LYS A 284 -22.38 -6.73 8.22
CA LYS A 284 -23.34 -5.70 7.78
C LYS A 284 -22.62 -4.48 7.21
N PHE A 285 -21.54 -4.04 7.85
CA PHE A 285 -20.71 -2.93 7.35
C PHE A 285 -20.04 -3.29 6.01
N LEU A 286 -19.51 -4.51 5.89
CA LEU A 286 -18.92 -4.98 4.64
C LEU A 286 -19.95 -4.99 3.50
N VAL A 287 -21.15 -5.51 3.74
CA VAL A 287 -22.23 -5.53 2.76
C VAL A 287 -22.66 -4.11 2.38
N TRP A 288 -22.78 -3.22 3.36
CA TRP A 288 -23.15 -1.83 3.11
C TRP A 288 -22.10 -1.10 2.24
N VAL A 289 -20.81 -1.28 2.53
CA VAL A 289 -19.70 -0.71 1.74
C VAL A 289 -19.65 -1.29 0.31
N LEU A 290 -20.09 -2.54 0.10
CA LEU A 290 -20.14 -3.15 -1.24
C LEU A 290 -21.33 -2.66 -2.07
N ILE A 291 -22.38 -2.12 -1.44
CA ILE A 291 -23.60 -1.63 -2.10
C ILE A 291 -23.51 -0.13 -2.45
N VAL A 292 -22.77 0.64 -1.67
CA VAL A 292 -22.55 2.08 -1.85
C VAL A 292 -21.34 2.34 -2.74
#